data_2e48d7d9f50af0de99cdd25665252d3d
#
_entry.id   2e48d7d9f50af0de99cdd25665252d3d
#
_cell.length_a   1.000
_cell.length_b   1.000
_cell.length_c   1.000
_cell.angle_alpha   90.00
_cell.angle_beta   90.00
_cell.angle_gamma   90.00
#
_symmetry.space_group_name_H-M   'P 1'
#
loop_
_entity.id
_entity.type
_entity.pdbx_description
1 polymer ?
#
loop_
_entity_poly.entity_id
_entity_poly.type
_entity_poly.pdbx_seq_one_letter_code
_entity_poly.pdbx_strand_id
1 'polypeptide(L)'
;HQCNSLIPGVQANVSTIERILMVAAGGYLLYSGLSGKNKSVAQSLAGGTMLARGISGYCPVYDAVGKGGKMKSSNVNIRTLVSINKPVEEVYAFWRNLENLPKFMQHLDSVVEKDKITSHWTATGPGGIGKLSWDAHILMDEKNNMLSWHSLPESTVDNAGKVLFKDNGTGGTALDVTISYHAPLGVAGEAAAKLLNPFFEKMVKSDIQSLKTYLEIGENQKTE
;
A
#
# COMPACT_ATOMS: atom_id res chain seq x y z
N HIS A 1 -2.46 13.80 -16.59
CA HIS A 1 -1.47 14.67 -15.90
C HIS A 1 -0.09 14.29 -16.39
N GLN A 2 0.58 15.17 -17.12
CA GLN A 2 1.98 14.99 -17.49
C GLN A 2 2.84 15.16 -16.23
N CYS A 3 3.47 14.08 -15.79
CA CYS A 3 4.51 14.17 -14.76
C CYS A 3 5.74 14.85 -15.36
N ASN A 4 6.06 16.04 -14.89
CA ASN A 4 7.26 16.75 -15.30
C ASN A 4 8.50 16.09 -14.67
N SER A 5 9.51 15.82 -15.50
CA SER A 5 10.85 15.46 -15.02
C SER A 5 11.52 16.65 -14.34
N LEU A 6 12.30 16.41 -13.30
CA LEU A 6 13.14 17.42 -12.67
C LEU A 6 14.36 17.79 -13.53
N ILE A 7 14.61 17.05 -14.60
CA ILE A 7 15.72 17.32 -15.54
C ILE A 7 15.16 18.11 -16.73
N PRO A 8 15.65 19.36 -17.00
CA PRO A 8 15.21 20.16 -18.14
C PRO A 8 15.45 19.40 -19.46
N GLY A 9 14.42 19.38 -20.33
CA GLY A 9 14.50 18.75 -21.65
C GLY A 9 14.26 17.25 -21.72
N VAL A 10 14.00 16.58 -20.58
CA VAL A 10 13.72 15.13 -20.52
C VAL A 10 12.28 14.92 -20.05
N GLN A 11 11.50 14.15 -20.79
CA GLN A 11 10.15 13.77 -20.36
C GLN A 11 10.22 12.62 -19.36
N ALA A 12 9.48 12.75 -18.25
CA ALA A 12 9.35 11.68 -17.27
C ALA A 12 8.66 10.46 -17.90
N ASN A 13 9.30 9.29 -17.83
CA ASN A 13 8.78 8.02 -18.36
C ASN A 13 8.52 6.98 -17.26
N VAL A 14 8.63 7.39 -15.99
CA VAL A 14 8.42 6.57 -14.79
C VAL A 14 7.16 7.02 -14.08
N SER A 15 6.28 6.09 -13.68
CA SER A 15 5.04 6.41 -12.98
C SER A 15 5.29 6.97 -11.58
N THR A 16 4.34 7.76 -11.03
CA THR A 16 4.47 8.38 -9.71
C THR A 16 4.69 7.36 -8.60
N ILE A 17 3.95 6.25 -8.62
CA ILE A 17 4.10 5.19 -7.60
C ILE A 17 5.45 4.49 -7.72
N GLU A 18 5.92 4.23 -8.94
CA GLU A 18 7.25 3.64 -9.16
C GLU A 18 8.36 4.56 -8.66
N ARG A 19 8.21 5.87 -8.85
CA ARG A 19 9.15 6.87 -8.31
C ARG A 19 9.18 6.85 -6.79
N ILE A 20 8.03 6.81 -6.14
CA ILE A 20 7.91 6.72 -4.66
C ILE A 20 8.58 5.44 -4.14
N LEU A 21 8.26 4.29 -4.76
CA LEU A 21 8.84 3.01 -4.37
C LEU A 21 10.38 3.00 -4.55
N MET A 22 10.88 3.60 -5.63
CA MET A 22 12.31 3.68 -5.89
C MET A 22 13.05 4.60 -4.93
N VAL A 23 12.45 5.72 -4.55
CA VAL A 23 13.05 6.61 -3.55
C VAL A 23 13.10 5.92 -2.19
N ALA A 24 12.02 5.23 -1.79
CA ALA A 24 11.98 4.49 -0.53
C ALA A 24 13.00 3.33 -0.50
N ALA A 25 13.00 2.48 -1.53
CA ALA A 25 13.90 1.35 -1.64
C ALA A 25 15.37 1.77 -1.82
N GLY A 26 15.62 2.77 -2.66
CA GLY A 26 16.93 3.34 -2.89
C GLY A 26 17.52 3.99 -1.64
N GLY A 27 16.71 4.72 -0.89
CA GLY A 27 17.08 5.30 0.40
C GLY A 27 17.46 4.25 1.43
N TYR A 28 16.65 3.19 1.52
CA TYR A 28 16.93 2.06 2.43
C TYR A 28 18.25 1.34 2.05
N LEU A 29 18.46 1.03 0.77
CA LEU A 29 19.69 0.38 0.29
C LEU A 29 20.93 1.25 0.52
N LEU A 30 20.81 2.55 0.25
CA LEU A 30 21.91 3.48 0.46
C LEU A 30 22.25 3.58 1.95
N TYR A 31 21.24 3.72 2.81
CA TYR A 31 21.43 3.76 4.25
C TYR A 31 22.07 2.45 4.76
N SER A 32 21.54 1.29 4.38
CA SER A 32 22.05 -0.01 4.81
C SER A 32 23.46 -0.29 4.29
N GLY A 33 23.76 0.13 3.06
CA GLY A 33 25.10 -0.01 2.46
C GLY A 33 26.17 0.87 3.09
N LEU A 34 25.78 2.05 3.63
CA LEU A 34 26.69 2.99 4.28
C LEU A 34 26.82 2.75 5.80
N SER A 35 25.75 2.31 6.46
CA SER A 35 25.65 2.21 7.93
C SER A 35 25.88 0.81 8.47
N GLY A 36 25.88 -0.22 7.62
CA GLY A 36 26.10 -1.62 8.02
C GLY A 36 27.53 -1.92 8.48
N LYS A 37 27.69 -2.94 9.35
CA LYS A 37 29.02 -3.42 9.79
C LYS A 37 29.89 -3.86 8.60
N ASN A 38 29.28 -4.33 7.52
CA ASN A 38 29.94 -4.63 6.23
C ASN A 38 29.47 -3.61 5.20
N LYS A 39 30.21 -2.52 5.04
CA LYS A 39 29.94 -1.51 4.02
C LYS A 39 29.96 -2.16 2.63
N SER A 40 28.85 -2.14 1.91
CA SER A 40 28.72 -2.70 0.58
C SER A 40 28.66 -1.60 -0.47
N VAL A 41 29.73 -1.45 -1.24
CA VAL A 41 29.78 -0.51 -2.36
C VAL A 41 28.68 -0.82 -3.39
N ALA A 42 28.41 -2.11 -3.64
CA ALA A 42 27.38 -2.54 -4.58
C ALA A 42 25.97 -2.11 -4.11
N GLN A 43 25.66 -2.25 -2.82
CA GLN A 43 24.37 -1.77 -2.25
C GLN A 43 24.25 -0.25 -2.30
N SER A 44 25.34 0.47 -2.01
CA SER A 44 25.35 1.93 -2.07
C SER A 44 25.16 2.45 -3.48
N LEU A 45 25.81 1.83 -4.48
CA LEU A 45 25.62 2.18 -5.88
C LEU A 45 24.20 1.86 -6.38
N ALA A 46 23.67 0.67 -6.04
CA ALA A 46 22.30 0.30 -6.38
C ALA A 46 21.27 1.27 -5.76
N GLY A 47 21.44 1.58 -4.46
CA GLY A 47 20.61 2.54 -3.77
C GLY A 47 20.67 3.94 -4.37
N GLY A 48 21.86 4.44 -4.69
CA GLY A 48 22.08 5.72 -5.34
C GLY A 48 21.44 5.79 -6.74
N THR A 49 21.56 4.74 -7.54
CA THR A 49 20.94 4.65 -8.86
C THR A 49 19.41 4.64 -8.78
N MET A 50 18.84 3.88 -7.84
CA MET A 50 17.39 3.85 -7.60
C MET A 50 16.87 5.21 -7.14
N LEU A 51 17.57 5.89 -6.24
CA LEU A 51 17.24 7.25 -5.81
C LEU A 51 17.26 8.23 -6.98
N ALA A 52 18.32 8.25 -7.76
CA ALA A 52 18.45 9.13 -8.91
C ALA A 52 17.30 8.93 -9.91
N ARG A 53 16.93 7.69 -10.20
CA ARG A 53 15.80 7.34 -11.06
C ARG A 53 14.44 7.76 -10.47
N GLY A 54 14.22 7.52 -9.18
CA GLY A 54 12.99 7.92 -8.49
C GLY A 54 12.80 9.43 -8.45
N ILE A 55 13.87 10.18 -8.18
CA ILE A 55 13.85 11.64 -8.11
C ILE A 55 13.70 12.26 -9.51
N SER A 56 14.50 11.81 -10.49
CA SER A 56 14.46 12.35 -11.86
C SER A 56 13.17 12.02 -12.62
N GLY A 57 12.55 10.87 -12.28
CA GLY A 57 11.41 10.34 -13.03
C GLY A 57 11.77 9.84 -14.43
N TYR A 58 13.07 9.69 -14.76
CA TYR A 58 13.56 9.23 -16.05
C TYR A 58 14.32 7.92 -15.93
N CYS A 59 14.05 7.01 -16.84
CA CYS A 59 14.77 5.74 -16.98
C CYS A 59 15.28 5.56 -18.40
N PRO A 60 16.60 5.53 -18.62
CA PRO A 60 17.18 5.33 -19.95
C PRO A 60 16.84 3.95 -20.53
N VAL A 61 16.60 2.95 -19.68
CA VAL A 61 16.19 1.60 -20.13
C VAL A 61 14.78 1.64 -20.73
N TYR A 62 13.86 2.41 -20.17
CA TYR A 62 12.51 2.59 -20.73
C TYR A 62 12.54 3.32 -22.07
N ASP A 63 13.46 4.25 -22.22
CA ASP A 63 13.66 4.98 -23.47
C ASP A 63 14.21 4.06 -24.57
N ALA A 64 15.17 3.19 -24.22
CA ALA A 64 15.82 2.26 -25.14
C ALA A 64 14.95 1.08 -25.56
N VAL A 65 14.08 0.57 -24.65
CA VAL A 65 13.23 -0.62 -24.90
C VAL A 65 11.86 -0.25 -25.48
N GLY A 66 11.52 1.05 -25.47
CA GLY A 66 10.21 1.55 -25.88
C GLY A 66 9.10 1.23 -24.87
N LYS A 67 8.05 2.05 -24.81
CA LYS A 67 6.90 1.89 -23.90
C LYS A 67 6.02 0.64 -24.17
N GLY A 68 6.42 -0.24 -25.08
CA GLY A 68 5.62 -1.37 -25.59
C GLY A 68 5.89 -2.74 -24.95
N GLY A 69 6.86 -2.85 -24.08
CA GLY A 69 7.06 -4.09 -23.34
C GLY A 69 5.99 -4.27 -22.26
N LYS A 70 5.04 -5.20 -22.43
CA LYS A 70 4.16 -5.67 -21.36
C LYS A 70 5.04 -6.29 -20.26
N MET A 71 5.51 -5.47 -19.34
CA MET A 71 6.23 -5.97 -18.19
C MET A 71 5.24 -6.66 -17.25
N LYS A 72 5.56 -7.89 -16.87
CA LYS A 72 4.77 -8.65 -15.88
C LYS A 72 4.68 -7.83 -14.60
N SER A 73 3.47 -7.42 -14.23
CA SER A 73 3.20 -6.89 -12.90
C SER A 73 3.33 -8.01 -11.88
N SER A 74 3.94 -7.76 -10.75
CA SER A 74 3.98 -8.71 -9.64
C SER A 74 2.86 -8.36 -8.67
N ASN A 75 1.93 -9.31 -8.49
CA ASN A 75 0.88 -9.19 -7.49
C ASN A 75 1.45 -9.51 -6.12
N VAL A 76 1.30 -8.61 -5.20
CA VAL A 76 1.60 -8.85 -3.79
C VAL A 76 0.28 -9.07 -3.07
N ASN A 77 0.14 -10.25 -2.46
CA ASN A 77 -1.02 -10.62 -1.67
C ASN A 77 -0.61 -10.77 -0.21
N ILE A 78 -1.17 -9.93 0.64
CA ILE A 78 -0.94 -9.97 2.08
C ILE A 78 -2.20 -10.48 2.75
N ARG A 79 -2.10 -11.60 3.46
CA ARG A 79 -3.20 -12.16 4.22
C ARG A 79 -2.89 -12.15 5.72
N THR A 80 -3.85 -11.73 6.51
CA THR A 80 -3.75 -11.75 7.97
C THR A 80 -5.05 -12.21 8.59
N LEU A 81 -4.92 -12.93 9.70
CA LEU A 81 -6.02 -13.47 10.48
C LEU A 81 -5.94 -12.87 11.88
N VAL A 82 -7.07 -12.40 12.39
CA VAL A 82 -7.16 -11.91 13.77
C VAL A 82 -8.49 -12.30 14.40
N SER A 83 -8.48 -12.65 15.68
CA SER A 83 -9.69 -12.83 16.47
C SER A 83 -9.94 -11.59 17.31
N ILE A 84 -11.13 -11.03 17.19
CA ILE A 84 -11.60 -9.83 17.88
C ILE A 84 -12.72 -10.23 18.83
N ASN A 85 -12.64 -9.82 20.09
CA ASN A 85 -13.65 -10.14 21.10
C ASN A 85 -14.84 -9.17 21.06
N LYS A 86 -15.44 -9.10 19.87
CA LYS A 86 -16.64 -8.31 19.54
C LYS A 86 -17.52 -9.06 18.57
N PRO A 87 -18.87 -8.95 18.66
CA PRO A 87 -19.80 -9.60 17.74
C PRO A 87 -19.51 -9.25 16.28
N VAL A 88 -19.82 -10.17 15.37
CA VAL A 88 -19.61 -10.02 13.93
C VAL A 88 -20.28 -8.76 13.38
N GLU A 89 -21.50 -8.46 13.88
CA GLU A 89 -22.28 -7.30 13.47
C GLU A 89 -21.57 -5.98 13.80
N GLU A 90 -20.94 -5.91 14.97
CA GLU A 90 -20.21 -4.72 15.41
C GLU A 90 -18.95 -4.51 14.58
N VAL A 91 -18.17 -5.58 14.38
CA VAL A 91 -16.92 -5.52 13.60
C VAL A 91 -17.21 -5.20 12.13
N TYR A 92 -18.24 -5.84 11.54
CA TYR A 92 -18.67 -5.55 10.19
C TYR A 92 -19.15 -4.11 10.04
N ALA A 93 -20.04 -3.63 10.91
CA ALA A 93 -20.56 -2.26 10.84
C ALA A 93 -19.44 -1.21 10.96
N PHE A 94 -18.45 -1.46 11.80
CA PHE A 94 -17.30 -0.59 11.94
C PHE A 94 -16.46 -0.55 10.67
N TRP A 95 -16.16 -1.71 10.08
CA TRP A 95 -15.37 -1.80 8.84
C TRP A 95 -16.12 -1.27 7.63
N ARG A 96 -17.42 -1.58 7.53
CA ARG A 96 -18.27 -1.15 6.40
C ARG A 96 -18.34 0.36 6.24
N ASN A 97 -18.28 1.10 7.30
CA ASN A 97 -18.02 2.53 7.24
C ASN A 97 -16.52 2.74 6.94
N LEU A 98 -16.20 2.86 5.64
CA LEU A 98 -14.82 2.94 5.18
C LEU A 98 -14.08 4.17 5.72
N GLU A 99 -14.79 5.21 6.15
CA GLU A 99 -14.20 6.39 6.79
C GLU A 99 -13.60 6.09 8.17
N ASN A 100 -13.88 4.90 8.73
CA ASN A 100 -13.23 4.43 9.95
C ASN A 100 -11.84 3.83 9.72
N LEU A 101 -11.49 3.43 8.48
CA LEU A 101 -10.23 2.75 8.18
C LEU A 101 -9.00 3.55 8.63
N PRO A 102 -8.90 4.87 8.43
CA PRO A 102 -7.78 5.66 8.91
C PRO A 102 -7.60 5.67 10.43
N LYS A 103 -8.61 5.27 11.20
CA LYS A 103 -8.53 5.21 12.67
C LYS A 103 -7.56 4.11 13.15
N PHE A 104 -7.34 3.09 12.34
CA PHE A 104 -6.46 1.97 12.65
C PHE A 104 -5.41 1.65 11.59
N MET A 105 -5.64 2.02 10.33
CA MET A 105 -4.65 1.92 9.25
C MET A 105 -3.84 3.22 9.19
N GLN A 106 -2.69 3.22 9.84
CA GLN A 106 -1.89 4.44 10.04
C GLN A 106 -1.31 5.04 8.74
N HIS A 107 -1.21 4.24 7.68
CA HIS A 107 -0.75 4.70 6.37
C HIS A 107 -1.84 5.40 5.55
N LEU A 108 -3.12 5.26 5.93
CA LEU A 108 -4.23 5.97 5.31
C LEU A 108 -4.41 7.34 5.97
N ASP A 109 -4.33 8.39 5.18
CA ASP A 109 -4.60 9.75 5.64
C ASP A 109 -6.11 10.00 5.74
N SER A 110 -6.87 9.53 4.74
CA SER A 110 -8.32 9.67 4.69
C SER A 110 -8.96 8.66 3.74
N VAL A 111 -10.20 8.30 4.04
CA VAL A 111 -11.13 7.64 3.13
C VAL A 111 -12.42 8.43 3.15
N VAL A 112 -12.95 8.78 1.99
CA VAL A 112 -14.21 9.53 1.83
C VAL A 112 -15.14 8.71 0.96
N GLU A 113 -16.29 8.31 1.49
CA GLU A 113 -17.33 7.64 0.72
C GLU A 113 -18.07 8.67 -0.16
N LYS A 114 -17.94 8.56 -1.50
CA LYS A 114 -18.62 9.43 -2.47
C LYS A 114 -20.07 9.03 -2.68
N ASP A 115 -20.32 7.72 -2.64
CA ASP A 115 -21.64 7.10 -2.75
C ASP A 115 -21.61 5.70 -2.10
N LYS A 116 -22.67 4.89 -2.30
CA LYS A 116 -22.82 3.57 -1.68
C LYS A 116 -21.72 2.57 -2.03
N ILE A 117 -21.09 2.74 -3.17
CA ILE A 117 -20.09 1.80 -3.70
C ILE A 117 -18.74 2.45 -4.00
N THR A 118 -18.69 3.77 -4.16
CA THR A 118 -17.49 4.50 -4.55
C THR A 118 -16.89 5.24 -3.36
N SER A 119 -15.60 5.08 -3.17
CA SER A 119 -14.83 5.77 -2.14
C SER A 119 -13.53 6.34 -2.70
N HIS A 120 -13.10 7.48 -2.14
CA HIS A 120 -11.83 8.13 -2.45
C HIS A 120 -10.86 7.91 -1.29
N TRP A 121 -9.67 7.39 -1.60
CA TRP A 121 -8.65 7.02 -0.64
C TRP A 121 -7.42 7.90 -0.82
N THR A 122 -6.84 8.32 0.29
CA THR A 122 -5.55 9.02 0.30
C THR A 122 -4.64 8.35 1.32
N ALA A 123 -3.42 8.05 0.91
CA ALA A 123 -2.42 7.39 1.74
C ALA A 123 -1.06 8.09 1.64
N THR A 124 -0.29 8.00 2.71
CA THR A 124 1.12 8.39 2.71
C THR A 124 1.98 7.24 2.21
N GLY A 125 2.88 7.52 1.30
CA GLY A 125 3.80 6.53 0.73
C GLY A 125 4.78 5.96 1.75
N PRO A 126 5.49 4.86 1.41
CA PRO A 126 6.45 4.21 2.28
C PRO A 126 7.50 5.18 2.83
N GLY A 127 7.76 5.11 4.15
CA GLY A 127 8.70 6.00 4.82
C GLY A 127 8.25 7.46 4.92
N GLY A 128 6.94 7.75 4.74
CA GLY A 128 6.42 9.11 4.73
C GLY A 128 6.67 9.87 3.43
N ILE A 129 7.09 9.19 2.37
CA ILE A 129 7.49 9.80 1.09
C ILE A 129 6.30 9.86 0.13
N GLY A 130 5.86 11.08 -0.17
CA GLY A 130 4.80 11.35 -1.14
C GLY A 130 3.40 10.98 -0.65
N LYS A 131 2.39 11.47 -1.38
CA LYS A 131 0.99 11.13 -1.17
C LYS A 131 0.43 10.43 -2.40
N LEU A 132 -0.40 9.44 -2.15
CA LEU A 132 -1.07 8.62 -3.14
C LEU A 132 -2.57 8.77 -2.96
N SER A 133 -3.31 8.96 -4.05
CA SER A 133 -4.77 9.01 -4.01
C SER A 133 -5.35 8.16 -5.12
N TRP A 134 -6.44 7.46 -4.82
CA TRP A 134 -7.16 6.66 -5.79
C TRP A 134 -8.64 6.54 -5.42
N ASP A 135 -9.44 6.19 -6.40
CA ASP A 135 -10.83 5.83 -6.21
C ASP A 135 -10.98 4.29 -6.22
N ALA A 136 -11.88 3.78 -5.40
CA ALA A 136 -12.18 2.36 -5.31
C ALA A 136 -13.67 2.10 -5.29
N HIS A 137 -14.08 0.96 -5.84
CA HIS A 137 -15.44 0.46 -5.79
C HIS A 137 -15.55 -0.75 -4.88
N ILE A 138 -16.62 -0.81 -4.10
CA ILE A 138 -17.05 -2.03 -3.43
C ILE A 138 -17.56 -2.99 -4.50
N LEU A 139 -17.01 -4.19 -4.55
CA LEU A 139 -17.41 -5.25 -5.47
C LEU A 139 -18.42 -6.20 -4.83
N MET A 140 -18.28 -6.47 -3.55
CA MET A 140 -19.15 -7.36 -2.80
C MET A 140 -19.35 -6.78 -1.39
N ASP A 141 -20.60 -6.76 -0.96
CA ASP A 141 -21.02 -6.29 0.35
C ASP A 141 -22.11 -7.23 0.87
N GLU A 142 -21.65 -8.33 1.48
CA GLU A 142 -22.53 -9.30 2.14
C GLU A 142 -22.52 -9.00 3.65
N LYS A 143 -23.62 -8.44 4.13
CA LYS A 143 -23.76 -8.03 5.54
C LYS A 143 -23.32 -9.13 6.49
N ASN A 144 -22.41 -8.79 7.41
CA ASN A 144 -21.86 -9.66 8.44
C ASN A 144 -21.08 -10.90 7.91
N ASN A 145 -20.77 -10.94 6.63
CA ASN A 145 -20.07 -12.07 6.00
C ASN A 145 -18.83 -11.65 5.22
N MET A 146 -18.99 -10.76 4.22
CA MET A 146 -17.89 -10.39 3.35
C MET A 146 -17.99 -8.96 2.84
N LEU A 147 -16.84 -8.32 2.76
CA LEU A 147 -16.67 -7.05 2.04
C LEU A 147 -15.48 -7.17 1.12
N SER A 148 -15.61 -6.74 -0.13
CA SER A 148 -14.48 -6.65 -1.05
C SER A 148 -14.53 -5.38 -1.89
N TRP A 149 -13.36 -4.89 -2.26
CA TRP A 149 -13.20 -3.67 -3.07
C TRP A 149 -12.05 -3.80 -4.05
N HIS A 150 -12.04 -2.93 -5.04
CA HIS A 150 -10.98 -2.79 -6.01
C HIS A 150 -10.84 -1.33 -6.42
N SER A 151 -9.61 -0.86 -6.61
CA SER A 151 -9.36 0.47 -7.19
C SER A 151 -9.89 0.55 -8.61
N LEU A 152 -10.32 1.74 -9.04
CA LEU A 152 -10.80 1.94 -10.40
C LEU A 152 -9.67 1.76 -11.42
N PRO A 153 -9.99 1.34 -12.66
CA PRO A 153 -9.02 1.29 -13.74
C PRO A 153 -8.28 2.63 -13.88
N GLU A 154 -7.00 2.57 -14.23
CA GLU A 154 -6.11 3.74 -14.37
C GLU A 154 -5.82 4.53 -13.08
N SER A 155 -6.22 3.99 -11.92
CA SER A 155 -5.81 4.54 -10.63
C SER A 155 -4.30 4.53 -10.47
N THR A 156 -3.78 5.54 -9.76
CA THR A 156 -2.35 5.62 -9.42
C THR A 156 -1.88 4.40 -8.62
N VAL A 157 -2.80 3.84 -7.82
CA VAL A 157 -2.59 2.63 -7.02
C VAL A 157 -3.55 1.57 -7.47
N ASP A 158 -3.04 0.44 -7.96
CA ASP A 158 -3.86 -0.75 -8.24
C ASP A 158 -3.90 -1.60 -6.95
N ASN A 159 -5.04 -1.51 -6.26
CA ASN A 159 -5.28 -2.12 -4.95
C ASN A 159 -6.60 -2.87 -4.96
N ALA A 160 -6.60 -4.03 -4.33
CA ALA A 160 -7.82 -4.78 -4.05
C ALA A 160 -7.78 -5.30 -2.62
N GLY A 161 -8.95 -5.46 -2.02
CA GLY A 161 -9.06 -6.04 -0.70
C GLY A 161 -10.30 -6.91 -0.54
N LYS A 162 -10.18 -7.87 0.36
CA LYS A 162 -11.28 -8.72 0.78
C LYS A 162 -11.18 -8.98 2.29
N VAL A 163 -12.31 -8.86 2.95
CA VAL A 163 -12.48 -9.13 4.38
C VAL A 163 -13.60 -10.13 4.55
N LEU A 164 -13.31 -11.22 5.26
CA LEU A 164 -14.31 -12.19 5.68
C LEU A 164 -14.53 -12.05 7.18
N PHE A 165 -15.79 -12.00 7.57
CA PHE A 165 -16.24 -11.90 8.94
C PHE A 165 -16.89 -13.22 9.33
N LYS A 166 -16.39 -13.89 10.35
CA LYS A 166 -16.91 -15.19 10.80
C LYS A 166 -17.04 -15.18 12.32
N ASP A 167 -18.10 -15.79 12.84
CA ASP A 167 -18.18 -16.09 14.27
C ASP A 167 -16.99 -17.00 14.67
N ASN A 168 -16.32 -16.67 15.76
CA ASN A 168 -15.20 -17.45 16.27
C ASN A 168 -15.63 -18.57 17.23
N GLY A 169 -16.95 -18.77 17.44
CA GLY A 169 -17.51 -19.76 18.33
C GLY A 169 -17.55 -19.38 19.82
N THR A 170 -17.06 -18.19 20.17
CA THR A 170 -17.04 -17.66 21.54
C THR A 170 -17.74 -16.29 21.69
N GLY A 171 -18.59 -15.93 20.70
CA GLY A 171 -19.26 -14.65 20.64
C GLY A 171 -18.41 -13.49 20.11
N GLY A 172 -17.23 -13.77 19.59
CA GLY A 172 -16.33 -12.84 18.93
C GLY A 172 -16.27 -13.05 17.42
N THR A 173 -15.39 -12.32 16.74
CA THR A 173 -15.21 -12.36 15.29
C THR A 173 -13.83 -12.90 14.90
N ALA A 174 -13.79 -13.94 14.07
CA ALA A 174 -12.61 -14.32 13.31
C ALA A 174 -12.60 -13.52 12.01
N LEU A 175 -11.65 -12.60 11.88
CA LEU A 175 -11.48 -11.71 10.73
C LEU A 175 -10.35 -12.24 9.86
N ASP A 176 -10.64 -12.45 8.56
CA ASP A 176 -9.66 -12.87 7.54
C ASP A 176 -9.55 -11.75 6.49
N VAL A 177 -8.43 -11.05 6.52
CA VAL A 177 -8.17 -9.90 5.66
C VAL A 177 -7.12 -10.27 4.62
N THR A 178 -7.46 -10.06 3.36
CA THR A 178 -6.52 -10.16 2.24
C THR A 178 -6.44 -8.81 1.55
N ILE A 179 -5.25 -8.24 1.44
CA ILE A 179 -4.99 -7.01 0.67
C ILE A 179 -3.99 -7.35 -0.42
N SER A 180 -4.34 -6.98 -1.64
CA SER A 180 -3.53 -7.17 -2.83
C SER A 180 -3.19 -5.84 -3.43
N TYR A 181 -1.96 -5.68 -3.90
CA TYR A 181 -1.58 -4.54 -4.70
C TYR A 181 -0.68 -4.96 -5.86
N HIS A 182 -0.81 -4.22 -6.95
CA HIS A 182 0.07 -4.33 -8.11
C HIS A 182 1.12 -3.24 -8.02
N ALA A 183 2.37 -3.63 -7.89
CA ALA A 183 3.45 -2.69 -8.11
C ALA A 183 3.61 -2.50 -9.63
N PRO A 184 3.54 -1.27 -10.16
CA PRO A 184 3.86 -1.01 -11.56
C PRO A 184 5.34 -1.29 -11.76
N LEU A 185 5.64 -2.38 -12.46
CA LEU A 185 6.99 -2.92 -12.51
C LEU A 185 7.61 -2.74 -13.89
N GLY A 186 8.60 -1.85 -13.94
CA GLY A 186 9.75 -2.03 -14.82
C GLY A 186 10.79 -2.95 -14.18
N VAL A 187 11.84 -3.31 -14.90
CA VAL A 187 12.92 -4.22 -14.42
C VAL A 187 13.46 -3.82 -13.04
N ALA A 188 13.54 -2.53 -12.74
CA ALA A 188 13.93 -2.02 -11.43
C ALA A 188 12.78 -2.03 -10.40
N GLY A 189 11.53 -2.01 -10.83
CA GLY A 189 10.35 -2.04 -9.96
C GLY A 189 10.16 -3.40 -9.28
N GLU A 190 10.48 -4.52 -9.93
CA GLU A 190 10.42 -5.85 -9.32
C GLU A 190 11.39 -5.98 -8.14
N ALA A 191 12.62 -5.48 -8.30
CA ALA A 191 13.60 -5.46 -7.21
C ALA A 191 13.15 -4.57 -6.05
N ALA A 192 12.58 -3.39 -6.34
CA ALA A 192 12.02 -2.49 -5.33
C ALA A 192 10.81 -3.12 -4.62
N ALA A 193 9.92 -3.77 -5.36
CA ALA A 193 8.76 -4.46 -4.77
C ALA A 193 9.22 -5.59 -3.83
N LYS A 194 10.14 -6.45 -4.25
CA LYS A 194 10.70 -7.52 -3.41
C LYS A 194 11.33 -6.99 -2.12
N LEU A 195 12.00 -5.85 -2.21
CA LEU A 195 12.62 -5.22 -1.04
C LEU A 195 11.59 -4.63 -0.07
N LEU A 196 10.51 -4.06 -0.59
CA LEU A 196 9.48 -3.39 0.19
C LEU A 196 8.35 -4.33 0.67
N ASN A 197 8.20 -5.52 0.06
CA ASN A 197 7.17 -6.47 0.44
C ASN A 197 7.14 -6.79 1.95
N PRO A 198 8.28 -7.07 2.63
CA PRO A 198 8.27 -7.34 4.06
C PRO A 198 7.79 -6.14 4.89
N PHE A 199 8.08 -4.92 4.41
CA PHE A 199 7.61 -3.68 5.04
C PHE A 199 6.08 -3.56 4.93
N PHE A 200 5.51 -3.75 3.73
CA PHE A 200 4.06 -3.71 3.52
C PHE A 200 3.34 -4.81 4.27
N GLU A 201 3.88 -6.02 4.31
CA GLU A 201 3.32 -7.12 5.08
C GLU A 201 3.26 -6.80 6.57
N LYS A 202 4.35 -6.27 7.14
CA LYS A 202 4.40 -5.85 8.53
C LYS A 202 3.41 -4.72 8.80
N MET A 203 3.30 -3.74 7.91
CA MET A 203 2.39 -2.61 8.01
C MET A 203 0.94 -3.09 8.07
N VAL A 204 0.49 -3.91 7.12
CA VAL A 204 -0.88 -4.44 7.09
C VAL A 204 -1.18 -5.27 8.34
N LYS A 205 -0.27 -6.16 8.75
CA LYS A 205 -0.44 -6.95 9.98
C LYS A 205 -0.56 -6.07 11.22
N SER A 206 0.24 -5.02 11.31
CA SER A 206 0.19 -4.04 12.41
C SER A 206 -1.14 -3.29 12.42
N ASP A 207 -1.62 -2.86 11.26
CA ASP A 207 -2.89 -2.15 11.14
C ASP A 207 -4.07 -3.03 11.58
N ILE A 208 -4.10 -4.30 11.17
CA ILE A 208 -5.16 -5.22 11.58
C ILE A 208 -5.09 -5.55 13.09
N GLN A 209 -3.90 -5.61 13.66
CA GLN A 209 -3.74 -5.73 15.11
C GLN A 209 -4.22 -4.46 15.83
N SER A 210 -3.98 -3.30 15.24
CA SER A 210 -4.49 -2.01 15.75
C SER A 210 -6.01 -1.94 15.73
N LEU A 211 -6.68 -2.52 14.72
CA LEU A 211 -8.14 -2.66 14.70
C LEU A 211 -8.64 -3.45 15.90
N LYS A 212 -8.01 -4.61 16.21
CA LYS A 212 -8.36 -5.41 17.38
C LYS A 212 -8.28 -4.57 18.65
N THR A 213 -7.17 -3.90 18.86
CA THR A 213 -6.95 -3.05 20.02
C THR A 213 -8.00 -1.92 20.10
N TYR A 214 -8.27 -1.26 18.96
CA TYR A 214 -9.24 -0.17 18.88
C TYR A 214 -10.65 -0.62 19.27
N LEU A 215 -11.11 -1.77 18.76
CA LEU A 215 -12.45 -2.28 19.03
C LEU A 215 -12.60 -2.87 20.44
N GLU A 216 -11.56 -3.49 20.98
CA GLU A 216 -11.63 -4.15 22.30
C GLU A 216 -11.41 -3.17 23.45
N ILE A 217 -10.58 -2.15 23.29
CA ILE A 217 -10.25 -1.19 24.35
C ILE A 217 -11.11 0.08 24.28
N GLY A 218 -11.65 0.38 23.07
CA GLY A 218 -12.48 1.56 22.84
C GLY A 218 -11.67 2.83 22.53
N GLU A 219 -12.39 3.88 22.11
CA GLU A 219 -11.84 5.18 21.68
C GLU A 219 -11.12 5.96 22.80
N ASN A 220 -11.31 5.58 24.06
CA ASN A 220 -10.95 6.38 25.23
C ASN A 220 -9.51 6.29 25.72
N GLN A 221 -8.62 5.53 25.05
CA GLN A 221 -7.21 5.41 25.47
C GLN A 221 -6.19 5.95 24.46
N LYS A 222 -6.59 6.82 23.52
CA LYS A 222 -5.64 7.50 22.63
C LYS A 222 -5.17 8.87 23.14
N THR A 223 -5.46 9.23 24.40
CA THR A 223 -5.07 10.50 25.02
C THR A 223 -4.35 10.26 26.36
N GLU A 224 -3.17 9.65 26.29
CA GLU A 224 -2.11 9.83 27.29
C GLU A 224 -0.75 9.74 26.61
#